data_3eacf14ad85cdaeb601b022e9d6ea343
#
_entry.id   3eacf14ad85cdaeb601b022e9d6ea343
#
_cell.length_a   1.000
_cell.length_b   1.000
_cell.length_c   1.000
_cell.angle_alpha   90.00
_cell.angle_beta   90.00
_cell.angle_gamma   90.00
#
_symmetry.space_group_name_H-M   'P 1'
#
loop_
_entity.id
_entity.type
_entity.pdbx_description
1 polymer ?
#
loop_
_entity_poly.entity_id
_entity_poly.type
_entity_poly.pdbx_seq_one_letter_code
_entity_poly.pdbx_strand_id
1 'polypeptide(L)'
;MDQRECAGYIITQSIMVKDSEFVLGEHPKKDMYVTWRCKDGDNYFWGHYTSNRYEALKDLCQRAEKEIDYLAAIGEIPPITSKKEQERER
;
A
#
# COMPACT_ATOMS: atom_id res chain seq x y z
N MET A 1 19.70 4.68 -9.00
CA MET A 1 18.75 4.61 -8.53
C MET A 1 18.70 3.79 -7.44
N ASP A 2 18.38 4.21 -6.40
CA ASP A 2 18.42 3.51 -5.19
C ASP A 2 17.19 2.71 -4.97
N GLN A 3 17.34 1.41 -4.77
CA GLN A 3 16.21 0.62 -4.36
C GLN A 3 16.16 0.62 -2.86
N ARG A 4 14.99 0.82 -2.31
CA ARG A 4 14.83 0.71 -0.86
C ARG A 4 14.70 -0.76 -0.48
N GLU A 5 15.30 -1.12 0.63
CA GLU A 5 15.27 -2.47 1.13
C GLU A 5 14.91 -2.46 2.61
N CYS A 6 14.22 -3.48 3.06
CA CYS A 6 13.92 -3.65 4.47
C CYS A 6 13.82 -5.14 4.77
N ALA A 7 14.56 -5.60 5.78
CA ALA A 7 14.49 -6.97 6.26
C ALA A 7 14.73 -8.00 5.16
N GLY A 8 15.56 -7.65 4.18
CA GLY A 8 15.89 -8.56 3.08
C GLY A 8 14.93 -8.49 1.91
N TYR A 9 13.93 -7.61 1.97
CA TYR A 9 12.96 -7.44 0.87
C TYR A 9 13.30 -6.16 0.11
N ILE A 10 13.07 -6.20 -1.19
CA ILE A 10 13.28 -5.03 -2.05
C ILE A 10 11.92 -4.38 -2.26
N ILE A 11 11.83 -3.08 -2.01
CA ILE A 11 10.57 -2.35 -2.17
C ILE A 11 10.34 -2.13 -3.66
N THR A 12 9.28 -2.72 -4.19
CA THR A 12 8.99 -2.66 -5.62
C THR A 12 7.75 -1.85 -5.96
N GLN A 13 6.87 -1.60 -4.98
CA GLN A 13 5.66 -0.81 -5.22
C GLN A 13 5.43 0.12 -4.05
N SER A 14 4.88 1.28 -4.33
CA SER A 14 4.59 2.25 -3.29
C SER A 14 3.36 3.05 -3.68
N ILE A 15 2.47 3.30 -2.73
CA ILE A 15 1.30 4.15 -2.92
C ILE A 15 1.32 5.20 -1.83
N MET A 16 1.28 6.46 -2.24
CA MET A 16 1.17 7.57 -1.28
C MET A 16 -0.28 7.98 -1.15
N VAL A 17 -0.75 8.08 0.08
CA VAL A 17 -2.07 8.64 0.36
C VAL A 17 -1.80 9.81 1.31
N LYS A 18 -1.80 11.02 0.79
CA LYS A 18 -1.44 12.22 1.53
C LYS A 18 -0.06 12.04 2.16
N ASP A 19 0.03 11.95 3.46
CA ASP A 19 1.33 11.80 4.13
C ASP A 19 1.64 10.36 4.50
N SER A 20 0.78 9.43 4.13
CA SER A 20 0.96 8.02 4.46
C SER A 20 1.47 7.26 3.25
N GLU A 21 2.45 6.43 3.45
CA GLU A 21 2.99 5.61 2.36
C GLU A 21 2.76 4.14 2.68
N PHE A 22 2.33 3.40 1.68
CA PHE A 22 2.16 1.95 1.81
C PHE A 22 3.02 1.31 0.73
N VAL A 23 3.81 0.31 1.10
CA VAL A 23 4.78 -0.27 0.19
C VAL A 23 4.61 -1.78 0.11
N LEU A 24 5.09 -2.34 -0.99
CA LEU A 24 5.16 -3.78 -1.17
C LEU A 24 6.61 -4.15 -1.38
N GLY A 25 7.08 -5.12 -0.61
CA GLY A 25 8.43 -5.63 -0.75
C GLY A 25 8.39 -7.06 -1.30
N GLU A 26 9.40 -7.39 -2.10
CA GLU A 26 9.53 -8.72 -2.68
C GLU A 26 10.87 -9.29 -2.27
N HIS A 27 10.86 -10.54 -1.84
CA HIS A 27 12.11 -11.19 -1.46
C HIS A 27 12.86 -11.57 -2.74
N PRO A 28 14.14 -11.25 -2.84
CA PRO A 28 14.87 -11.51 -4.08
C PRO A 28 15.12 -12.99 -4.38
N LYS A 29 15.00 -13.85 -3.38
CA LYS A 29 15.33 -15.26 -3.58
C LYS A 29 14.21 -16.22 -3.21
N LYS A 30 13.13 -15.75 -2.64
CA LYS A 30 12.03 -16.60 -2.20
C LYS A 30 10.73 -16.06 -2.74
N ASP A 31 9.72 -16.93 -2.83
CA ASP A 31 8.41 -16.46 -3.23
C ASP A 31 7.70 -15.92 -2.01
N MET A 32 8.22 -14.83 -1.49
CA MET A 32 7.67 -14.17 -0.33
C MET A 32 7.50 -12.69 -0.61
N TYR A 33 6.41 -12.14 -0.13
CA TYR A 33 6.04 -10.76 -0.33
C TYR A 33 5.54 -10.18 0.97
N VAL A 34 5.67 -8.88 1.13
CA VAL A 34 5.23 -8.21 2.33
C VAL A 34 4.69 -6.83 1.96
N THR A 35 3.67 -6.38 2.68
CA THR A 35 3.28 -4.99 2.59
C THR A 35 3.54 -4.35 3.94
N TRP A 36 3.96 -3.10 3.91
CA TRP A 36 4.20 -2.32 5.12
C TRP A 36 3.59 -0.95 4.98
N ARG A 37 3.26 -0.35 6.11
CA ARG A 37 3.10 1.09 6.16
C ARG A 37 4.48 1.67 6.41
N CYS A 38 4.79 2.77 5.74
CA CYS A 38 6.12 3.38 5.84
C CYS A 38 5.98 4.81 6.30
N LYS A 39 6.85 5.22 7.22
CA LYS A 39 6.87 6.58 7.70
C LYS A 39 8.24 7.16 7.44
N ASP A 40 8.28 8.38 6.94
CA ASP A 40 9.54 9.10 6.69
C ASP A 40 10.48 8.38 5.74
N GLY A 41 9.95 7.50 4.91
CA GLY A 41 10.72 6.86 3.84
C GLY A 41 11.54 5.67 4.26
N ASP A 42 11.69 5.41 5.56
CA ASP A 42 12.54 4.32 5.99
C ASP A 42 12.03 3.59 7.23
N ASN A 43 10.93 4.00 7.80
CA ASN A 43 10.40 3.35 8.98
C ASN A 43 9.21 2.47 8.57
N TYR A 44 9.45 1.17 8.40
CA TYR A 44 8.46 0.23 7.91
C TYR A 44 7.85 -0.52 9.08
N PHE A 45 6.51 -0.60 9.11
CA PHE A 45 5.85 -1.27 10.22
C PHE A 45 4.52 -1.86 9.77
N TRP A 46 3.95 -2.68 10.63
CA TRP A 46 2.69 -3.37 10.40
C TRP A 46 2.75 -4.24 9.15
N GLY A 47 3.73 -5.13 9.10
CA GLY A 47 3.95 -5.98 7.95
C GLY A 47 2.92 -7.09 7.81
N HIS A 48 2.44 -7.30 6.59
CA HIS A 48 1.60 -8.44 6.25
C HIS A 48 2.36 -9.26 5.23
N TYR A 49 2.67 -10.51 5.57
CA TYR A 49 3.50 -11.36 4.77
C TYR A 49 2.67 -12.43 4.08
N THR A 50 3.01 -12.74 2.83
CA THR A 50 2.31 -13.77 2.07
C THR A 50 3.24 -14.34 1.02
N SER A 51 2.95 -15.55 0.55
CA SER A 51 3.71 -16.13 -0.54
C SER A 51 3.03 -15.89 -1.89
N ASN A 52 1.91 -15.18 -1.91
CA ASN A 52 1.16 -14.91 -3.13
C ASN A 52 1.28 -13.44 -3.49
N ARG A 53 1.96 -13.15 -4.61
CA ARG A 53 2.19 -11.78 -5.05
C ARG A 53 0.88 -11.01 -5.19
N TYR A 54 -0.15 -11.66 -5.69
CA TYR A 54 -1.41 -10.97 -5.94
C TYR A 54 -2.17 -10.70 -4.66
N GLU A 55 -2.01 -11.56 -3.65
CA GLU A 55 -2.55 -11.24 -2.33
C GLU A 55 -1.84 -10.02 -1.74
N ALA A 56 -0.53 -9.91 -1.95
CA ALA A 56 0.21 -8.76 -1.48
C ALA A 56 -0.24 -7.49 -2.19
N LEU A 57 -0.43 -7.57 -3.52
CA LEU A 57 -0.92 -6.41 -4.26
C LEU A 57 -2.32 -6.00 -3.80
N LYS A 58 -3.17 -6.97 -3.56
CA LYS A 58 -4.52 -6.69 -3.08
C LYS A 58 -4.46 -6.03 -1.70
N ASP A 59 -3.60 -6.53 -0.84
CA ASP A 59 -3.44 -5.97 0.49
C ASP A 59 -2.94 -4.52 0.42
N LEU A 60 -1.99 -4.26 -0.47
CA LEU A 60 -1.47 -2.92 -0.67
C LEU A 60 -2.59 -1.96 -1.07
N CYS A 61 -3.41 -2.37 -2.02
CA CYS A 61 -4.52 -1.55 -2.48
C CYS A 61 -5.54 -1.33 -1.37
N GLN A 62 -5.82 -2.36 -0.59
CA GLN A 62 -6.79 -2.24 0.51
C GLN A 62 -6.29 -1.32 1.60
N ARG A 63 -4.99 -1.36 1.89
CA ARG A 63 -4.43 -0.46 2.88
C ARG A 63 -4.59 0.99 2.44
N ALA A 64 -4.31 1.26 1.17
CA ALA A 64 -4.46 2.61 0.64
C ALA A 64 -5.92 3.05 0.66
N GLU A 65 -6.81 2.16 0.30
CA GLU A 65 -8.24 2.46 0.29
C GLU A 65 -8.74 2.79 1.69
N LYS A 66 -8.34 2.00 2.67
CA LYS A 66 -8.77 2.24 4.04
C LYS A 66 -8.27 3.58 4.56
N GLU A 67 -7.05 3.96 4.18
CA GLU A 67 -6.51 5.24 4.60
C GLU A 67 -7.30 6.38 3.97
N ILE A 68 -7.64 6.26 2.70
CA ILE A 68 -8.46 7.26 2.02
C ILE A 68 -9.80 7.42 2.73
N ASP A 69 -10.45 6.30 3.05
CA ASP A 69 -11.74 6.35 3.72
C ASP A 69 -11.62 7.01 5.09
N TYR A 70 -10.57 6.69 5.81
CA TYR A 70 -10.34 7.27 7.13
C TYR A 70 -10.12 8.78 7.03
N LEU A 71 -9.27 9.21 6.09
CA LEU A 71 -8.97 10.64 5.95
C LEU A 71 -10.21 11.42 5.51
N ALA A 72 -11.02 10.83 4.65
CA ALA A 72 -12.27 11.46 4.25
C ALA A 72 -13.23 11.58 5.44
N ALA A 73 -13.29 10.54 6.26
CA ALA A 73 -14.19 10.54 7.41
C ALA A 73 -13.81 11.59 8.43
N ILE A 74 -12.52 11.88 8.60
CA ILE A 74 -12.10 12.87 9.59
C ILE A 74 -11.92 14.27 8.97
N GLY A 75 -12.23 14.42 7.69
CA GLY A 75 -12.17 15.73 7.04
C GLY A 75 -10.81 16.19 6.57
N GLU A 76 -9.82 15.28 6.56
CA GLU A 76 -8.48 15.63 6.12
C GLU A 76 -8.37 15.70 4.60
N ILE A 77 -9.27 15.05 3.90
CA ILE A 77 -9.37 15.15 2.46
C ILE A 77 -10.84 15.34 2.10
N PRO A 78 -11.14 15.79 0.89
CA PRO A 78 -12.54 15.97 0.49
C PRO A 78 -13.29 14.65 0.53
N PRO A 79 -14.61 14.69 0.78
CA PRO A 79 -15.39 13.45 0.85
C PRO A 79 -15.35 12.68 -0.46
N ILE A 80 -15.39 11.37 -0.34
CA ILE A 80 -15.45 10.50 -1.50
C ILE A 80 -16.92 10.28 -1.81
N THR A 81 -17.39 10.85 -2.89
CA THR A 81 -18.79 10.81 -3.20
C THR A 81 -19.13 10.01 -4.44
N SER A 82 -18.18 9.66 -5.16
CA SER A 82 -18.53 9.06 -6.38
C SER A 82 -18.78 7.69 -6.32
N LYS A 83 -19.22 7.26 -6.54
CA LYS A 83 -19.23 6.12 -6.44
C LYS A 83 -19.40 5.56 -7.53
N LYS A 84 -19.78 5.34 -7.83
CA LYS A 84 -19.95 4.77 -8.57
C LYS A 84 -20.47 5.03 -9.64
N GLU A 85 -20.61 5.66 -10.09
CA GLU A 85 -21.13 5.91 -11.11
C GLU A 85 -20.37 5.53 -12.15
N GLN A 86 -19.86 5.29 -12.26
CA GLN A 86 -19.13 4.81 -13.14
C GLN A 86 -18.81 3.75 -13.44
N GLU A 87 -19.11 3.35 -13.43
CA GLU A 87 -18.87 2.42 -13.65
C GLU A 87 -18.95 1.77 -14.42
N ARG A 88 -19.17 1.59 -14.98
CA ARG A 88 -19.32 0.99 -15.69
C ARG A 88 -19.11 0.18 -16.25
N GLU A 89 -19.26 0.02 -16.59
CA GLU A 89 -19.23 -0.67 -17.09
C GLU A 89 -18.81 -1.19 -17.83
N ARG A 90 -18.74 -1.57 -18.10
CA ARG A 90 -18.55 -2.15 -18.93
C ARG A 90 -18.82 -2.72 -19.17
#